data_7ab1a36f49652cc0db04db0ef418d553
#
_entry.id   7ab1a36f49652cc0db04db0ef418d553
#
_cell.length_a   1.000
_cell.length_b   1.000
_cell.length_c   1.000
_cell.angle_alpha   90.00
_cell.angle_beta   90.00
_cell.angle_gamma   90.00
#
_symmetry.space_group_name_H-M   'P 1'
#
loop_
_entity.id
_entity.type
_entity.pdbx_description
1 polymer ?
#
loop_
_entity_poly.entity_id
_entity_poly.type
_entity_poly.pdbx_seq_one_letter_code
_entity_poly.pdbx_strand_id
1 'polypeptide(L)'
;MTFTQEDRDLLMQKGISESQIEEQLSCFKTGFPFLKLKSPASIGNGILSLNEKESEHYLEIWEKYLSGNPVIVKFVPASGAASRMFKNLFEFLDADYAVPTTDFEKKFFNNITHFAFYNDLNAICIKNEGQDIPTLIAEQKYKLIIANLLLEKGLNYGALPKGMLKFHNYGDINRTAMEEHLAEGALYARNAAGNVNVHFTVSKEHLPYFKQLVSEKQSDYEKKFNVKYSVSFSEQKPSTDTIAADMQNKPFRDNGKLVFRPGGHGALIENLNDIDADVIFIKNIDNVVPDKIKDSTVLFKKVIGGVLVSLQQQIDAYTELLESGKYTMDNVREIIAFVQQKLFVRNPETKILEDSDLVVYLLKKLRRPIRVCGMVKNVGEPGGGPFLAYNQDGSYSLQTT
;
A
#
# COMPACT_ATOMS: atom_id res chain seq x y z
N MET A 1 20.88 3.52 28.43
CA MET A 1 21.42 4.69 27.69
C MET A 1 21.06 5.94 28.48
N THR A 2 21.89 7.01 28.48
CA THR A 2 21.52 8.25 29.19
C THR A 2 21.07 9.26 28.14
N PHE A 3 19.80 9.65 28.19
CA PHE A 3 19.24 10.69 27.33
C PHE A 3 19.44 12.06 27.97
N THR A 4 19.81 13.05 27.17
CA THR A 4 19.87 14.47 27.59
C THR A 4 18.43 15.04 27.72
N GLN A 5 18.29 16.22 28.30
CA GLN A 5 16.99 16.88 28.35
C GLN A 5 16.49 17.20 26.92
N GLU A 6 17.39 17.66 26.05
CA GLU A 6 17.03 17.92 24.63
C GLU A 6 16.55 16.66 23.90
N ASP A 7 17.14 15.49 24.20
CA ASP A 7 16.68 14.21 23.63
C ASP A 7 15.25 13.91 24.11
N ARG A 8 14.97 14.07 25.41
CA ARG A 8 13.63 13.83 25.97
C ARG A 8 12.59 14.75 25.36
N ASP A 9 12.93 16.03 25.19
CA ASP A 9 12.03 17.01 24.58
C ASP A 9 11.73 16.64 23.12
N LEU A 10 12.74 16.20 22.35
CA LEU A 10 12.57 15.72 20.97
C LEU A 10 11.72 14.44 20.91
N LEU A 11 11.96 13.49 21.80
CA LEU A 11 11.19 12.24 21.88
C LEU A 11 9.73 12.53 22.24
N MET A 12 9.48 13.40 23.20
CA MET A 12 8.13 13.83 23.59
C MET A 12 7.40 14.51 22.42
N GLN A 13 8.09 15.39 21.69
CA GLN A 13 7.53 16.06 20.50
C GLN A 13 7.14 15.05 19.41
N LYS A 14 7.91 13.97 19.25
CA LYS A 14 7.63 12.91 18.28
C LYS A 14 6.62 11.89 18.79
N GLY A 15 6.32 11.84 20.07
CA GLY A 15 5.48 10.81 20.69
C GLY A 15 6.18 9.46 20.78
N ILE A 16 7.53 9.44 20.93
CA ILE A 16 8.35 8.23 21.06
C ILE A 16 8.82 8.11 22.51
N SER A 17 8.71 6.93 23.11
CA SER A 17 9.23 6.68 24.46
C SER A 17 10.72 6.31 24.45
N GLU A 18 11.40 6.54 25.56
CA GLU A 18 12.81 6.10 25.73
C GLU A 18 12.93 4.58 25.56
N SER A 19 11.95 3.80 26.05
CA SER A 19 11.94 2.35 25.91
C SER A 19 11.83 1.88 24.45
N GLN A 20 11.08 2.59 23.61
CA GLN A 20 11.02 2.29 22.17
C GLN A 20 12.39 2.50 21.50
N ILE A 21 13.13 3.53 21.90
CA ILE A 21 14.48 3.76 21.37
C ILE A 21 15.44 2.66 21.81
N GLU A 22 15.38 2.25 23.08
CA GLU A 22 16.22 1.16 23.60
C GLU A 22 15.92 -0.17 22.90
N GLU A 23 14.64 -0.46 22.61
CA GLU A 23 14.24 -1.62 21.85
C GLU A 23 14.76 -1.57 20.39
N GLN A 24 14.60 -0.44 19.70
CA GLN A 24 15.13 -0.25 18.34
C GLN A 24 16.65 -0.45 18.30
N LEU A 25 17.38 0.14 19.24
CA LEU A 25 18.85 -0.02 19.32
C LEU A 25 19.26 -1.46 19.67
N SER A 26 18.46 -2.16 20.49
CA SER A 26 18.67 -3.57 20.75
C SER A 26 18.53 -4.39 19.46
N CYS A 27 17.49 -4.11 18.66
CA CYS A 27 17.29 -4.78 17.37
C CYS A 27 18.45 -4.55 16.39
N PHE A 28 19.08 -3.36 16.37
CA PHE A 28 20.27 -3.13 15.56
C PHE A 28 21.46 -4.00 15.99
N LYS A 29 21.61 -4.27 17.30
CA LYS A 29 22.69 -5.09 17.83
C LYS A 29 22.47 -6.58 17.65
N THR A 30 21.26 -7.06 17.91
CA THR A 30 20.94 -8.49 17.98
C THR A 30 20.29 -9.03 16.71
N GLY A 31 19.84 -8.15 15.82
CA GLY A 31 18.93 -8.49 14.71
C GLY A 31 17.49 -8.71 15.20
N PHE A 32 16.59 -8.87 14.27
CA PHE A 32 15.23 -9.30 14.54
C PHE A 32 15.17 -10.84 14.61
N PRO A 33 14.38 -11.42 15.52
CA PRO A 33 14.18 -12.87 15.54
C PRO A 33 13.51 -13.30 14.22
N PHE A 34 14.00 -14.38 13.64
CA PHE A 34 13.37 -14.96 12.46
C PHE A 34 11.95 -15.41 12.77
N LEU A 35 11.03 -15.13 11.86
CA LEU A 35 9.66 -15.62 11.95
C LEU A 35 9.67 -17.15 11.88
N LYS A 36 9.05 -17.80 12.86
CA LYS A 36 8.94 -19.25 12.87
C LYS A 36 7.85 -19.69 11.91
N LEU A 37 8.25 -20.24 10.76
CA LEU A 37 7.36 -20.73 9.73
C LEU A 37 6.97 -22.18 9.96
N LYS A 38 5.70 -22.51 9.72
CA LYS A 38 5.18 -23.88 9.69
C LYS A 38 5.36 -24.49 8.31
N SER A 39 4.90 -23.78 7.28
CA SER A 39 4.97 -24.18 5.87
C SER A 39 4.62 -23.01 4.96
N PRO A 40 4.98 -23.04 3.66
CA PRO A 40 4.36 -22.18 2.67
C PRO A 40 2.85 -22.42 2.61
N ALA A 41 2.08 -21.37 2.33
CA ALA A 41 0.68 -21.52 1.98
C ALA A 41 0.55 -22.01 0.52
N SER A 42 -0.49 -22.79 0.24
CA SER A 42 -0.78 -23.33 -1.08
C SER A 42 -2.29 -23.34 -1.34
N ILE A 43 -2.69 -23.60 -2.57
CA ILE A 43 -4.10 -23.74 -2.93
C ILE A 43 -4.72 -24.85 -2.05
N GLY A 44 -5.83 -24.54 -1.40
CA GLY A 44 -6.50 -25.42 -0.43
C GLY A 44 -5.88 -25.45 0.96
N ASN A 45 -4.70 -24.84 1.15
CA ASN A 45 -4.06 -24.68 2.46
C ASN A 45 -3.55 -23.24 2.64
N GLY A 46 -4.49 -22.30 2.78
CA GLY A 46 -4.21 -20.88 2.98
C GLY A 46 -4.43 -20.00 1.77
N ILE A 47 -4.38 -20.56 0.57
CA ILE A 47 -4.73 -19.85 -0.67
C ILE A 47 -6.07 -20.35 -1.17
N LEU A 48 -7.03 -19.41 -1.29
CA LEU A 48 -8.33 -19.67 -1.90
C LEU A 48 -8.21 -19.51 -3.42
N SER A 49 -8.59 -20.54 -4.17
CA SER A 49 -8.72 -20.48 -5.63
C SER A 49 -10.19 -20.60 -5.97
N LEU A 50 -10.73 -19.60 -6.65
CA LEU A 50 -12.15 -19.50 -6.99
C LEU A 50 -12.36 -19.89 -8.47
N ASN A 51 -13.38 -20.69 -8.74
CA ASN A 51 -13.90 -20.85 -10.08
C ASN A 51 -14.87 -19.70 -10.44
N GLU A 52 -15.40 -19.69 -11.64
CA GLU A 52 -16.28 -18.64 -12.14
C GLU A 52 -17.54 -18.47 -11.29
N LYS A 53 -18.24 -19.57 -10.96
CA LYS A 53 -19.45 -19.55 -10.13
C LYS A 53 -19.19 -19.04 -8.71
N GLU A 54 -18.08 -19.43 -8.13
CA GLU A 54 -17.66 -18.94 -6.80
C GLU A 54 -17.35 -17.44 -6.86
N SER A 55 -16.70 -17.00 -7.93
CA SER A 55 -16.40 -15.56 -8.14
C SER A 55 -17.71 -14.76 -8.33
N GLU A 56 -18.65 -15.23 -9.10
CA GLU A 56 -20.00 -14.65 -9.26
C GLU A 56 -20.73 -14.57 -7.93
N HIS A 57 -20.73 -15.63 -7.14
CA HIS A 57 -21.34 -15.65 -5.80
C HIS A 57 -20.75 -14.54 -4.88
N TYR A 58 -19.43 -14.36 -4.85
CA TYR A 58 -18.82 -13.30 -4.04
C TYR A 58 -19.09 -11.89 -4.61
N LEU A 59 -19.23 -11.76 -5.92
CA LEU A 59 -19.70 -10.50 -6.52
C LEU A 59 -21.12 -10.14 -6.07
N GLU A 60 -22.04 -11.10 -6.06
CA GLU A 60 -23.41 -10.89 -5.56
C GLU A 60 -23.41 -10.46 -4.09
N ILE A 61 -22.60 -11.10 -3.24
CA ILE A 61 -22.44 -10.70 -1.83
C ILE A 61 -21.94 -9.26 -1.74
N TRP A 62 -20.95 -8.90 -2.54
CA TRP A 62 -20.40 -7.53 -2.55
C TRP A 62 -21.44 -6.50 -2.97
N GLU A 63 -22.15 -6.73 -4.08
CA GLU A 63 -23.19 -5.80 -4.57
C GLU A 63 -24.36 -5.67 -3.58
N LYS A 64 -24.76 -6.77 -2.94
CA LYS A 64 -25.76 -6.74 -1.87
C LYS A 64 -25.29 -5.93 -0.67
N TYR A 65 -24.02 -6.09 -0.27
CA TYR A 65 -23.43 -5.33 0.84
C TYR A 65 -23.43 -3.83 0.56
N LEU A 66 -23.04 -3.44 -0.66
CA LEU A 66 -23.04 -2.03 -1.08
C LEU A 66 -24.42 -1.37 -0.98
N SER A 67 -25.53 -2.12 -1.13
CA SER A 67 -26.89 -1.58 -1.02
C SER A 67 -27.23 -1.03 0.36
N GLY A 68 -26.52 -1.46 1.41
CA GLY A 68 -26.61 -0.92 2.77
C GLY A 68 -25.88 0.41 2.96
N ASN A 69 -25.26 0.95 1.92
CA ASN A 69 -24.45 2.18 1.96
C ASN A 69 -23.30 2.16 3.00
N PRO A 70 -22.49 1.09 3.08
CA PRO A 70 -21.37 1.05 3.98
C PRO A 70 -20.35 2.14 3.66
N VAL A 71 -19.53 2.49 4.64
CA VAL A 71 -18.39 3.37 4.45
C VAL A 71 -17.22 2.58 3.88
N ILE A 72 -16.99 2.73 2.58
CA ILE A 72 -15.85 2.12 1.90
C ILE A 72 -14.75 3.17 1.75
N VAL A 73 -13.51 2.83 2.12
CA VAL A 73 -12.35 3.71 1.91
C VAL A 73 -11.30 3.01 1.04
N LYS A 74 -10.81 3.71 0.05
CA LYS A 74 -9.61 3.32 -0.68
C LYS A 74 -8.40 4.00 -0.04
N PHE A 75 -7.58 3.24 0.68
CA PHE A 75 -6.36 3.70 1.34
C PHE A 75 -5.15 3.52 0.42
N VAL A 76 -4.45 4.61 0.12
CA VAL A 76 -3.36 4.65 -0.84
C VAL A 76 -2.09 5.19 -0.20
N PRO A 77 -1.12 4.32 0.16
CA PRO A 77 0.23 4.77 0.49
C PRO A 77 0.86 5.52 -0.67
N ALA A 78 1.16 6.83 -0.49
CA ALA A 78 1.61 7.72 -1.55
C ALA A 78 2.80 8.62 -1.15
N SER A 79 3.42 8.40 0.01
CA SER A 79 4.55 9.19 0.51
C SER A 79 5.87 8.94 -0.24
N GLY A 80 5.96 7.88 -1.08
CA GLY A 80 7.17 7.50 -1.76
C GLY A 80 7.59 8.51 -2.84
N ALA A 81 8.83 9.01 -2.75
CA ALA A 81 9.45 9.80 -3.81
C ALA A 81 9.73 8.94 -5.06
N ALA A 82 9.70 9.59 -6.23
CA ALA A 82 9.96 8.92 -7.49
C ALA A 82 11.45 8.72 -7.80
N SER A 83 12.37 9.26 -7.00
CA SER A 83 13.81 9.26 -7.26
C SER A 83 14.39 7.87 -7.57
N ARG A 84 13.89 6.81 -6.88
CA ARG A 84 14.34 5.43 -7.15
C ARG A 84 13.91 4.91 -8.52
N MET A 85 12.78 5.39 -9.08
CA MET A 85 12.30 5.00 -10.41
C MET A 85 13.25 5.51 -11.50
N PHE A 86 13.91 6.64 -11.26
CA PHE A 86 14.77 7.32 -12.21
C PHE A 86 16.26 7.14 -11.91
N LYS A 87 16.62 6.20 -11.04
CA LYS A 87 18.02 5.99 -10.63
C LYS A 87 18.97 5.91 -11.83
N ASN A 88 18.67 5.06 -12.81
CA ASN A 88 19.53 4.88 -13.99
C ASN A 88 19.61 6.13 -14.88
N LEU A 89 18.56 6.97 -14.89
CA LEU A 89 18.60 8.23 -15.63
C LEU A 89 19.41 9.30 -14.90
N PHE A 90 19.43 9.30 -13.56
CA PHE A 90 20.35 10.12 -12.78
C PHE A 90 21.80 9.68 -12.99
N GLU A 91 22.07 8.37 -12.97
CA GLU A 91 23.40 7.81 -13.25
C GLU A 91 23.88 8.21 -14.65
N PHE A 92 23.00 8.19 -15.68
CA PHE A 92 23.32 8.66 -17.02
C PHE A 92 23.58 10.17 -17.05
N LEU A 93 22.79 10.97 -16.33
CA LEU A 93 22.97 12.43 -16.25
C LEU A 93 24.33 12.80 -15.69
N ASP A 94 24.79 12.07 -14.66
CA ASP A 94 26.06 12.30 -13.96
C ASP A 94 27.27 11.62 -14.65
N ALA A 95 27.05 10.68 -15.59
CA ALA A 95 28.11 9.96 -16.28
C ALA A 95 29.03 10.89 -17.09
N ASP A 96 30.25 10.47 -17.36
CA ASP A 96 31.25 11.18 -18.18
C ASP A 96 31.05 10.98 -19.70
N TYR A 97 30.14 10.10 -20.11
CA TYR A 97 29.73 9.92 -21.53
C TYR A 97 28.42 10.67 -21.84
N ALA A 98 28.23 11.08 -23.09
CA ALA A 98 27.09 11.90 -23.53
C ALA A 98 26.00 11.12 -24.28
N VAL A 99 26.33 9.95 -24.82
CA VAL A 99 25.45 9.13 -25.66
C VAL A 99 25.00 7.88 -24.91
N PRO A 100 23.74 7.43 -25.04
CA PRO A 100 23.26 6.24 -24.38
C PRO A 100 24.11 4.99 -24.67
N THR A 101 24.65 4.35 -23.64
CA THR A 101 25.52 3.18 -23.74
C THR A 101 24.88 1.91 -23.23
N THR A 102 24.14 1.97 -22.11
CA THR A 102 23.47 0.82 -21.50
C THR A 102 22.19 0.45 -22.25
N ASP A 103 21.78 -0.81 -22.11
CA ASP A 103 20.52 -1.28 -22.73
C ASP A 103 19.29 -0.53 -22.17
N PHE A 104 19.32 -0.15 -20.90
CA PHE A 104 18.25 0.66 -20.29
C PHE A 104 18.14 2.03 -20.96
N GLU A 105 19.26 2.76 -21.10
CA GLU A 105 19.31 4.09 -21.71
C GLU A 105 18.83 4.03 -23.16
N LYS A 106 19.36 3.09 -23.96
CA LYS A 106 18.94 2.88 -25.35
C LYS A 106 17.45 2.58 -25.45
N LYS A 107 16.94 1.67 -24.59
CA LYS A 107 15.52 1.34 -24.57
C LYS A 107 14.66 2.55 -24.17
N PHE A 108 15.11 3.35 -23.22
CA PHE A 108 14.40 4.58 -22.81
C PHE A 108 14.23 5.54 -23.99
N PHE A 109 15.31 5.91 -24.67
CA PHE A 109 15.24 6.86 -25.79
C PHE A 109 14.53 6.29 -27.00
N ASN A 110 14.68 5.01 -27.33
CA ASN A 110 13.95 4.38 -28.43
C ASN A 110 12.43 4.34 -28.21
N ASN A 111 11.98 4.40 -26.95
CA ASN A 111 10.56 4.38 -26.60
C ASN A 111 10.06 5.70 -26.05
N ILE A 112 10.84 6.78 -26.12
CA ILE A 112 10.53 8.05 -25.45
C ILE A 112 9.17 8.62 -25.82
N THR A 113 8.75 8.45 -27.07
CA THR A 113 7.45 8.91 -27.58
C THR A 113 6.25 8.17 -27.02
N HIS A 114 6.46 7.01 -26.43
CA HIS A 114 5.38 6.18 -25.83
C HIS A 114 5.08 6.54 -24.37
N PHE A 115 5.96 7.29 -23.72
CA PHE A 115 5.72 7.68 -22.32
C PHE A 115 4.62 8.73 -22.22
N ALA A 116 3.80 8.61 -21.17
CA ALA A 116 2.68 9.51 -20.92
C ALA A 116 3.08 10.99 -20.72
N PHE A 117 4.32 11.23 -20.35
CA PHE A 117 4.89 12.57 -20.16
C PHE A 117 5.56 13.16 -21.40
N TYR A 118 5.59 12.43 -22.54
CA TYR A 118 6.36 12.85 -23.71
C TYR A 118 6.00 14.26 -24.19
N ASN A 119 4.71 14.56 -24.34
CA ASN A 119 4.28 15.86 -24.86
C ASN A 119 4.68 17.01 -23.92
N ASP A 120 4.57 16.81 -22.60
CA ASP A 120 5.00 17.82 -21.63
C ASP A 120 6.51 17.99 -21.65
N LEU A 121 7.26 16.89 -21.74
CA LEU A 121 8.71 16.92 -21.82
C LEU A 121 9.17 17.62 -23.10
N ASN A 122 8.54 17.33 -24.24
CA ASN A 122 8.86 17.99 -25.50
C ASN A 122 8.60 19.51 -25.44
N ALA A 123 7.46 19.90 -24.88
CA ALA A 123 7.13 21.33 -24.71
C ALA A 123 8.15 22.05 -23.80
N ILE A 124 8.59 21.39 -22.72
CA ILE A 124 9.60 21.95 -21.82
C ILE A 124 10.99 22.01 -22.48
N CYS A 125 11.37 21.03 -23.30
CA CYS A 125 12.61 21.07 -24.09
C CYS A 125 12.60 22.23 -25.08
N ILE A 126 11.50 22.44 -25.81
CA ILE A 126 11.34 23.59 -26.73
C ILE A 126 11.49 24.90 -25.95
N LYS A 127 10.84 25.01 -24.79
CA LYS A 127 10.89 26.23 -23.97
C LYS A 127 12.29 26.53 -23.44
N ASN A 128 13.00 25.53 -22.95
CA ASN A 128 14.26 25.70 -22.22
C ASN A 128 15.49 25.66 -23.15
N GLU A 129 15.44 24.83 -24.20
CA GLU A 129 16.58 24.58 -25.08
C GLU A 129 16.38 25.14 -26.52
N GLY A 130 15.17 25.63 -26.84
CA GLY A 130 14.82 26.10 -28.17
C GLY A 130 14.64 25.00 -29.22
N GLN A 131 14.66 23.72 -28.81
CA GLN A 131 14.65 22.54 -29.69
C GLN A 131 13.70 21.48 -29.17
N ASP A 132 13.07 20.73 -30.06
CA ASP A 132 12.24 19.58 -29.69
C ASP A 132 13.09 18.34 -29.42
N ILE A 133 12.49 17.33 -28.83
CA ILE A 133 13.18 16.07 -28.47
C ILE A 133 13.81 15.36 -29.67
N PRO A 134 13.12 15.23 -30.86
CA PRO A 134 13.74 14.65 -32.04
C PRO A 134 15.01 15.35 -32.46
N THR A 135 15.02 16.68 -32.46
CA THR A 135 16.19 17.50 -32.84
C THR A 135 17.33 17.32 -31.83
N LEU A 136 17.00 17.34 -30.52
CA LEU A 136 17.99 17.09 -29.44
C LEU A 136 18.62 15.68 -29.56
N ILE A 137 17.85 14.67 -29.92
CA ILE A 137 18.35 13.30 -30.17
C ILE A 137 19.27 13.27 -31.39
N ALA A 138 18.86 13.90 -32.51
CA ALA A 138 19.66 13.96 -33.75
C ALA A 138 21.02 14.65 -33.50
N GLU A 139 21.07 15.66 -32.63
CA GLU A 139 22.28 16.36 -32.22
C GLU A 139 23.01 15.70 -31.05
N GLN A 140 22.60 14.49 -30.62
CA GLN A 140 23.18 13.71 -29.48
C GLN A 140 23.15 14.45 -28.14
N LYS A 141 22.21 15.37 -27.94
CA LYS A 141 22.03 16.16 -26.72
C LYS A 141 21.13 15.45 -25.69
N TYR A 142 21.33 14.16 -25.50
CA TYR A 142 20.50 13.29 -24.66
C TYR A 142 20.37 13.77 -23.21
N LYS A 143 21.46 14.27 -22.61
CA LYS A 143 21.49 14.76 -21.23
C LYS A 143 20.60 15.98 -21.01
N LEU A 144 20.40 16.84 -22.02
CA LEU A 144 19.48 17.97 -21.92
C LEU A 144 18.04 17.48 -21.77
N ILE A 145 17.66 16.43 -22.50
CA ILE A 145 16.33 15.80 -22.37
C ILE A 145 16.13 15.26 -20.95
N ILE A 146 17.11 14.51 -20.42
CA ILE A 146 17.03 13.95 -19.05
C ILE A 146 17.02 15.06 -18.00
N ALA A 147 17.82 16.13 -18.17
CA ALA A 147 17.81 17.27 -17.25
C ALA A 147 16.42 17.96 -17.22
N ASN A 148 15.77 18.11 -18.39
CA ASN A 148 14.42 18.66 -18.48
C ASN A 148 13.34 17.71 -17.94
N LEU A 149 13.57 16.39 -17.91
CA LEU A 149 12.68 15.45 -17.25
C LEU A 149 12.82 15.50 -15.73
N LEU A 150 14.07 15.43 -15.21
CA LEU A 150 14.34 15.14 -13.81
C LEU A 150 14.48 16.36 -12.92
N LEU A 151 15.04 17.48 -13.44
CA LEU A 151 15.44 18.62 -12.62
C LEU A 151 14.34 19.68 -12.55
N GLU A 152 14.45 20.56 -11.54
CA GLU A 152 13.49 21.64 -11.25
C GLU A 152 13.28 22.60 -12.41
N LYS A 153 14.31 22.83 -13.24
CA LYS A 153 14.20 23.65 -14.46
C LYS A 153 13.21 23.08 -15.49
N GLY A 154 12.86 21.82 -15.40
CA GLY A 154 11.97 21.11 -16.33
C GLY A 154 10.72 20.56 -15.63
N LEU A 155 10.43 19.27 -15.82
CA LEU A 155 9.26 18.58 -15.22
C LEU A 155 9.46 18.21 -13.75
N ASN A 156 10.66 18.28 -13.23
CA ASN A 156 11.02 17.98 -11.84
C ASN A 156 10.65 16.55 -11.38
N TYR A 157 10.58 15.58 -12.28
CA TYR A 157 10.16 14.22 -11.95
C TYR A 157 11.09 13.52 -10.95
N GLY A 158 12.35 13.97 -10.83
CA GLY A 158 13.30 13.47 -9.86
C GLY A 158 12.95 13.77 -8.40
N ALA A 159 12.23 14.87 -8.14
CA ALA A 159 11.83 15.31 -6.80
C ALA A 159 10.34 15.13 -6.51
N LEU A 160 9.49 14.99 -7.52
CA LEU A 160 8.05 14.83 -7.34
C LEU A 160 7.69 13.46 -6.74
N PRO A 161 6.58 13.38 -5.97
CA PRO A 161 6.06 12.10 -5.52
C PRO A 161 5.47 11.31 -6.68
N LYS A 162 5.52 9.98 -6.61
CA LYS A 162 5.00 9.08 -7.65
C LYS A 162 3.56 9.40 -8.07
N GLY A 163 2.73 9.87 -7.13
CA GLY A 163 1.33 10.23 -7.38
C GLY A 163 1.12 11.32 -8.42
N MET A 164 2.12 12.21 -8.60
CA MET A 164 2.07 13.33 -9.53
C MET A 164 2.60 13.01 -10.92
N LEU A 165 3.26 11.87 -11.09
CA LEU A 165 3.83 11.47 -12.36
C LEU A 165 2.74 10.93 -13.31
N LYS A 166 2.80 11.30 -14.59
CA LYS A 166 1.94 10.74 -15.63
C LYS A 166 2.34 9.30 -15.92
N PHE A 167 1.45 8.36 -15.59
CA PHE A 167 1.68 6.93 -15.72
C PHE A 167 1.14 6.36 -17.02
N HIS A 168 -0.06 6.79 -17.45
CA HIS A 168 -0.72 6.18 -18.58
C HIS A 168 -1.13 7.22 -19.64
N ASN A 169 -0.89 6.84 -20.91
CA ASN A 169 -1.22 7.60 -22.08
C ASN A 169 -2.61 7.20 -22.61
N TYR A 170 -3.51 8.18 -22.76
CA TYR A 170 -4.86 8.02 -23.32
C TYR A 170 -5.09 8.93 -24.53
N GLY A 171 -4.03 9.29 -25.24
CA GLY A 171 -4.08 10.25 -26.34
C GLY A 171 -4.00 11.68 -25.83
N ASP A 172 -5.13 12.39 -25.86
CA ASP A 172 -5.18 13.82 -25.50
C ASP A 172 -5.09 14.05 -23.97
N ILE A 173 -5.49 13.07 -23.17
CA ILE A 173 -5.51 13.17 -21.71
C ILE A 173 -4.67 12.06 -21.09
N ASN A 174 -3.53 12.42 -20.53
CA ASN A 174 -2.66 11.50 -19.81
C ASN A 174 -2.91 11.60 -18.32
N ARG A 175 -3.02 10.44 -17.64
CA ARG A 175 -3.33 10.39 -16.21
C ARG A 175 -2.10 10.20 -15.35
N THR A 176 -2.08 10.93 -14.25
CA THR A 176 -1.16 10.67 -13.13
C THR A 176 -1.57 9.41 -12.38
N ALA A 177 -0.63 8.86 -11.57
CA ALA A 177 -0.95 7.73 -10.71
C ALA A 177 -2.10 8.05 -9.73
N MET A 178 -2.16 9.27 -9.20
CA MET A 178 -3.26 9.70 -8.34
C MET A 178 -4.61 9.69 -9.07
N GLU A 179 -4.66 10.21 -10.31
CA GLU A 179 -5.88 10.19 -11.13
C GLU A 179 -6.36 8.77 -11.43
N GLU A 180 -5.43 7.82 -11.64
CA GLU A 180 -5.80 6.40 -11.78
C GLU A 180 -6.44 5.85 -10.51
N HIS A 181 -5.99 6.28 -9.31
CA HIS A 181 -6.62 5.88 -8.07
C HIS A 181 -8.01 6.48 -7.88
N LEU A 182 -8.27 7.70 -8.36
CA LEU A 182 -9.63 8.27 -8.40
C LEU A 182 -10.54 7.42 -9.31
N ALA A 183 -10.09 7.14 -10.54
CA ALA A 183 -10.84 6.30 -11.48
C ALA A 183 -11.16 4.90 -10.89
N GLU A 184 -10.16 4.23 -10.31
CA GLU A 184 -10.37 2.93 -9.67
C GLU A 184 -11.32 3.01 -8.46
N GLY A 185 -11.25 4.07 -7.64
CA GLY A 185 -12.16 4.28 -6.51
C GLY A 185 -13.62 4.28 -6.96
N ALA A 186 -13.93 5.00 -8.05
CA ALA A 186 -15.28 5.02 -8.62
C ALA A 186 -15.76 3.67 -9.15
N LEU A 187 -14.84 2.79 -9.57
CA LEU A 187 -15.19 1.52 -10.20
C LEU A 187 -15.46 0.38 -9.21
N TYR A 188 -14.78 0.34 -8.05
CA TYR A 188 -14.94 -0.76 -7.10
C TYR A 188 -15.13 -0.35 -5.62
N ALA A 189 -14.85 0.90 -5.27
CA ALA A 189 -14.91 1.38 -3.87
C ALA A 189 -16.03 2.43 -3.65
N ARG A 190 -17.01 2.51 -4.53
CA ARG A 190 -18.20 3.35 -4.37
C ARG A 190 -19.32 2.57 -3.69
N ASN A 191 -20.11 3.20 -2.82
CA ASN A 191 -21.35 2.64 -2.30
C ASN A 191 -22.54 2.91 -3.24
N ALA A 192 -23.74 2.41 -2.90
CA ALA A 192 -24.93 2.58 -3.72
C ALA A 192 -25.38 4.05 -3.86
N ALA A 193 -25.08 4.90 -2.88
CA ALA A 193 -25.34 6.34 -2.95
C ALA A 193 -24.34 7.10 -3.86
N GLY A 194 -23.37 6.41 -4.46
CA GLY A 194 -22.35 6.99 -5.32
C GLY A 194 -21.21 7.70 -4.59
N ASN A 195 -21.07 7.52 -3.27
CA ASN A 195 -19.96 8.08 -2.52
C ASN A 195 -18.70 7.25 -2.70
N VAL A 196 -17.57 7.95 -2.90
CA VAL A 196 -16.23 7.36 -3.07
C VAL A 196 -15.27 8.07 -2.11
N ASN A 197 -14.76 7.33 -1.11
CA ASN A 197 -13.78 7.88 -0.18
C ASN A 197 -12.39 7.36 -0.56
N VAL A 198 -11.44 8.28 -0.79
CA VAL A 198 -10.04 7.96 -1.08
C VAL A 198 -9.15 8.67 -0.08
N HIS A 199 -8.33 7.89 0.61
CA HIS A 199 -7.37 8.42 1.57
C HIS A 199 -5.94 8.19 1.07
N PHE A 200 -5.14 9.27 0.99
CA PHE A 200 -3.74 9.19 0.62
C PHE A 200 -2.85 9.50 1.83
N THR A 201 -1.85 8.63 2.06
CA THR A 201 -0.78 9.00 2.99
C THR A 201 0.34 9.65 2.19
N VAL A 202 0.69 10.88 2.54
CA VAL A 202 1.66 11.70 1.81
C VAL A 202 2.73 12.24 2.75
N SER A 203 3.87 12.65 2.21
CA SER A 203 4.83 13.44 3.00
C SER A 203 4.40 14.89 3.07
N LYS A 204 4.83 15.59 4.13
CA LYS A 204 4.46 16.98 4.39
C LYS A 204 4.80 17.91 3.22
N GLU A 205 5.99 17.74 2.65
CA GLU A 205 6.47 18.52 1.52
C GLU A 205 5.66 18.30 0.24
N HIS A 206 5.05 17.14 0.07
CA HIS A 206 4.28 16.79 -1.12
C HIS A 206 2.78 17.06 -1.01
N LEU A 207 2.25 17.24 0.19
CA LEU A 207 0.82 17.47 0.43
C LEU A 207 0.22 18.60 -0.43
N PRO A 208 0.90 19.76 -0.65
CA PRO A 208 0.36 20.83 -1.49
C PRO A 208 0.08 20.38 -2.93
N TYR A 209 0.96 19.59 -3.54
CA TYR A 209 0.79 19.08 -4.91
C TYR A 209 -0.45 18.17 -5.02
N PHE A 210 -0.65 17.29 -4.04
CA PHE A 210 -1.83 16.42 -4.02
C PHE A 210 -3.13 17.23 -3.86
N LYS A 211 -3.17 18.19 -2.95
CA LYS A 211 -4.34 19.06 -2.77
C LYS A 211 -4.67 19.87 -4.02
N GLN A 212 -3.65 20.40 -4.70
CA GLN A 212 -3.81 21.12 -5.95
C GLN A 212 -4.42 20.22 -7.03
N LEU A 213 -3.86 19.02 -7.25
CA LEU A 213 -4.37 18.08 -8.25
C LEU A 213 -5.82 17.68 -7.97
N VAL A 214 -6.20 17.45 -6.71
CA VAL A 214 -7.60 17.19 -6.33
C VAL A 214 -8.48 18.38 -6.71
N SER A 215 -8.09 19.59 -6.34
CA SER A 215 -8.89 20.79 -6.64
C SER A 215 -9.11 21.01 -8.17
N GLU A 216 -8.13 20.61 -8.98
CA GLU A 216 -8.19 20.74 -10.44
C GLU A 216 -9.02 19.63 -11.12
N LYS A 217 -8.98 18.41 -10.57
CA LYS A 217 -9.46 17.19 -11.27
C LYS A 217 -10.73 16.59 -10.71
N GLN A 218 -11.00 16.75 -9.41
CA GLN A 218 -12.10 16.06 -8.74
C GLN A 218 -13.44 16.23 -9.45
N SER A 219 -13.81 17.47 -9.82
CA SER A 219 -15.09 17.76 -10.49
C SER A 219 -15.25 17.04 -11.83
N ASP A 220 -14.17 16.88 -12.59
CA ASP A 220 -14.21 16.18 -13.88
C ASP A 220 -14.41 14.68 -13.69
N TYR A 221 -13.75 14.10 -12.68
CA TYR A 221 -13.93 12.68 -12.30
C TYR A 221 -15.32 12.42 -11.74
N GLU A 222 -15.87 13.34 -10.91
CA GLU A 222 -17.24 13.24 -10.40
C GLU A 222 -18.27 13.19 -11.54
N LYS A 223 -18.14 14.08 -12.52
CA LYS A 223 -19.01 14.09 -13.72
C LYS A 223 -18.80 12.83 -14.55
N LYS A 224 -17.56 12.43 -14.81
CA LYS A 224 -17.23 11.28 -15.66
C LYS A 224 -17.80 9.97 -15.13
N PHE A 225 -17.72 9.74 -13.81
CA PHE A 225 -18.14 8.50 -13.18
C PHE A 225 -19.50 8.57 -12.48
N ASN A 226 -20.15 9.73 -12.49
CA ASN A 226 -21.39 9.99 -11.76
C ASN A 226 -21.29 9.56 -10.29
N VAL A 227 -20.33 10.13 -9.58
CA VAL A 227 -20.00 9.85 -8.17
C VAL A 227 -19.70 11.14 -7.43
N LYS A 228 -19.60 11.05 -6.08
CA LYS A 228 -19.14 12.13 -5.23
C LYS A 228 -17.89 11.68 -4.47
N TYR A 229 -16.78 12.37 -4.67
CA TYR A 229 -15.53 12.06 -3.98
C TYR A 229 -15.41 12.80 -2.64
N SER A 230 -14.91 12.05 -1.65
CA SER A 230 -14.33 12.58 -0.43
C SER A 230 -12.85 12.16 -0.40
N VAL A 231 -11.95 13.12 -0.69
CA VAL A 231 -10.51 12.87 -0.71
C VAL A 231 -9.90 13.41 0.57
N SER A 232 -9.21 12.56 1.31
CA SER A 232 -8.54 12.91 2.57
C SER A 232 -7.06 12.55 2.53
N PHE A 233 -6.30 13.17 3.43
CA PHE A 233 -4.84 13.01 3.49
C PHE A 233 -4.39 12.83 4.93
N SER A 234 -3.35 12.02 5.14
CA SER A 234 -2.59 11.99 6.37
C SER A 234 -1.09 11.95 6.09
N GLU A 235 -0.31 12.38 7.06
CA GLU A 235 1.15 12.23 7.06
C GLU A 235 1.51 11.03 7.93
N GLN A 236 2.62 10.34 7.61
CA GLN A 236 3.14 9.30 8.50
C GLN A 236 3.40 9.90 9.88
N LYS A 237 2.92 9.22 10.93
CA LYS A 237 3.06 9.71 12.30
C LYS A 237 4.53 9.74 12.73
N PRO A 238 5.04 10.86 13.28
CA PRO A 238 6.43 10.95 13.77
C PRO A 238 6.77 9.92 14.85
N SER A 239 5.77 9.41 15.58
CA SER A 239 5.92 8.32 16.57
C SER A 239 6.37 6.99 15.96
N THR A 240 6.25 6.83 14.66
CA THR A 240 6.67 5.63 13.91
C THR A 240 8.07 5.76 13.29
N ASP A 241 8.75 6.88 13.51
CA ASP A 241 10.10 7.09 13.01
C ASP A 241 11.10 6.13 13.68
N THR A 242 12.10 5.72 12.93
CA THR A 242 13.18 4.87 13.42
C THR A 242 14.41 5.71 13.72
N ILE A 243 15.04 5.46 14.88
CA ILE A 243 16.30 6.12 15.22
C ILE A 243 17.41 5.68 14.26
N ALA A 244 18.24 6.62 13.82
CA ALA A 244 19.45 6.30 13.08
C ALA A 244 20.55 5.80 14.05
N ALA A 245 21.29 4.78 13.62
CA ALA A 245 22.43 4.24 14.36
C ALA A 245 23.74 4.38 13.56
N ASP A 246 24.85 4.53 14.26
CA ASP A 246 26.19 4.48 13.68
C ASP A 246 26.65 3.03 13.43
N MET A 247 27.85 2.87 12.89
CA MET A 247 28.44 1.55 12.60
C MET A 247 28.71 0.70 13.87
N GLN A 248 28.64 1.27 15.05
CA GLN A 248 28.75 0.59 16.35
C GLN A 248 27.40 0.36 17.02
N ASN A 249 26.31 0.55 16.28
CA ASN A 249 24.92 0.44 16.77
C ASN A 249 24.61 1.39 17.94
N LYS A 250 25.26 2.55 18.00
CA LYS A 250 24.91 3.64 18.90
C LYS A 250 24.02 4.65 18.17
N PRO A 251 23.20 5.42 18.90
CA PRO A 251 22.39 6.47 18.28
C PRO A 251 23.24 7.44 17.50
N PHE A 252 22.93 7.59 16.23
CA PHE A 252 23.59 8.59 15.40
C PHE A 252 23.10 9.99 15.77
N ARG A 253 24.03 10.94 15.88
CA ARG A 253 23.75 12.33 16.21
C ARG A 253 24.34 13.24 15.14
N ASP A 254 23.54 14.23 14.75
CA ASP A 254 23.99 15.34 13.93
C ASP A 254 23.93 16.62 14.78
N ASN A 255 25.08 17.31 14.90
CA ASN A 255 25.24 18.49 15.77
C ASN A 255 24.70 18.25 17.20
N GLY A 256 24.96 17.07 17.77
CA GLY A 256 24.55 16.66 19.11
C GLY A 256 23.11 16.14 19.23
N LYS A 257 22.25 16.32 18.22
CA LYS A 257 20.84 15.91 18.23
C LYS A 257 20.66 14.51 17.66
N LEU A 258 19.72 13.75 18.23
CA LEU A 258 19.32 12.44 17.69
C LEU A 258 18.72 12.58 16.28
N VAL A 259 19.14 11.69 15.39
CA VAL A 259 18.64 11.66 14.02
C VAL A 259 17.62 10.53 13.87
N PHE A 260 16.49 10.83 13.23
CA PHE A 260 15.41 9.89 12.93
C PHE A 260 15.21 9.76 11.43
N ARG A 261 14.72 8.60 11.01
CA ARG A 261 14.30 8.32 9.64
C ARG A 261 12.86 7.87 9.63
N PRO A 262 12.06 8.28 8.65
CA PRO A 262 10.70 7.75 8.48
C PRO A 262 10.74 6.23 8.41
N GLY A 263 9.84 5.57 9.12
CA GLY A 263 9.64 4.12 9.03
C GLY A 263 9.18 3.71 7.62
N GLY A 264 9.32 2.41 7.30
CA GLY A 264 8.79 1.84 6.06
C GLY A 264 7.24 1.79 6.03
N HIS A 265 6.68 1.17 5.01
CA HIS A 265 5.21 1.06 4.84
C HIS A 265 4.47 0.44 6.03
N GLY A 266 5.15 -0.41 6.83
CA GLY A 266 4.58 -0.95 8.07
C GLY A 266 4.18 0.12 9.09
N ALA A 267 4.87 1.26 9.10
CA ALA A 267 4.54 2.39 9.97
C ALA A 267 3.15 2.99 9.68
N LEU A 268 2.65 2.84 8.46
CA LEU A 268 1.34 3.35 8.05
C LEU A 268 0.17 2.60 8.67
N ILE A 269 0.40 1.53 9.43
CA ILE A 269 -0.65 0.86 10.21
C ILE A 269 -1.29 1.83 11.21
N GLU A 270 -0.53 2.77 11.75
CA GLU A 270 -1.05 3.81 12.64
C GLU A 270 -2.02 4.75 11.92
N ASN A 271 -1.72 5.09 10.65
CA ASN A 271 -2.61 5.90 9.82
C ASN A 271 -3.86 5.09 9.40
N LEU A 272 -3.67 3.80 9.10
CA LEU A 272 -4.77 2.90 8.74
C LEU A 272 -5.74 2.72 9.92
N ASN A 273 -5.22 2.64 11.15
CA ASN A 273 -6.02 2.48 12.37
C ASN A 273 -6.89 3.71 12.70
N ASP A 274 -6.53 4.89 12.19
CA ASP A 274 -7.32 6.12 12.35
C ASP A 274 -8.49 6.21 11.35
N ILE A 275 -8.60 5.29 10.38
CA ILE A 275 -9.65 5.32 9.36
C ILE A 275 -10.90 4.63 9.90
N ASP A 276 -11.96 5.43 10.06
CA ASP A 276 -13.30 4.91 10.40
C ASP A 276 -14.01 4.48 9.13
N ALA A 277 -14.04 3.17 8.88
CA ALA A 277 -14.64 2.57 7.70
C ALA A 277 -15.03 1.10 7.93
N ASP A 278 -16.08 0.66 7.25
CA ASP A 278 -16.54 -0.73 7.28
C ASP A 278 -15.62 -1.65 6.46
N VAL A 279 -15.12 -1.16 5.32
CA VAL A 279 -14.18 -1.87 4.44
C VAL A 279 -13.12 -0.92 3.90
N ILE A 280 -11.85 -1.34 3.98
CA ILE A 280 -10.73 -0.58 3.46
C ILE A 280 -10.01 -1.36 2.36
N PHE A 281 -9.97 -0.80 1.15
CA PHE A 281 -9.14 -1.30 0.05
C PHE A 281 -7.76 -0.65 0.09
N ILE A 282 -6.72 -1.44 0.34
CA ILE A 282 -5.33 -0.95 0.35
C ILE A 282 -4.68 -1.22 -1.00
N LYS A 283 -4.07 -0.20 -1.59
CA LYS A 283 -3.31 -0.32 -2.85
C LYS A 283 -2.24 0.78 -2.93
N ASN A 284 -0.99 0.40 -3.23
CA ASN A 284 0.09 1.37 -3.37
C ASN A 284 -0.13 2.32 -4.55
N ILE A 285 0.41 3.54 -4.44
CA ILE A 285 0.23 4.61 -5.44
C ILE A 285 0.69 4.23 -6.85
N ASP A 286 1.73 3.43 -6.99
CA ASP A 286 2.32 3.02 -8.27
C ASP A 286 1.74 1.68 -8.82
N ASN A 287 0.84 1.04 -8.08
CA ASN A 287 0.23 -0.22 -8.52
C ASN A 287 -1.08 0.02 -9.29
N VAL A 288 -1.02 0.75 -10.39
CA VAL A 288 -2.16 1.09 -11.23
C VAL A 288 -1.99 0.55 -12.65
N VAL A 289 -3.10 0.33 -13.33
CA VAL A 289 -3.14 -0.19 -14.69
C VAL A 289 -3.97 0.69 -15.61
N PRO A 290 -3.65 0.76 -16.93
CA PRO A 290 -4.43 1.54 -17.88
C PRO A 290 -5.85 0.94 -18.08
N ASP A 291 -6.78 1.79 -18.54
CA ASP A 291 -8.21 1.44 -18.69
C ASP A 291 -8.43 0.16 -19.50
N LYS A 292 -7.65 -0.06 -20.55
CA LYS A 292 -7.78 -1.23 -21.45
C LYS A 292 -7.64 -2.60 -20.77
N ILE A 293 -7.01 -2.66 -19.58
CA ILE A 293 -6.83 -3.89 -18.80
C ILE A 293 -7.35 -3.77 -17.36
N LYS A 294 -8.11 -2.69 -17.06
CA LYS A 294 -8.58 -2.38 -15.71
C LYS A 294 -9.74 -3.27 -15.27
N ASP A 295 -10.51 -3.83 -16.21
CA ASP A 295 -11.70 -4.64 -15.90
C ASP A 295 -11.40 -5.82 -15.01
N SER A 296 -10.29 -6.53 -15.25
CA SER A 296 -9.86 -7.64 -14.39
C SER A 296 -9.50 -7.17 -12.98
N THR A 297 -8.84 -6.01 -12.85
CA THR A 297 -8.55 -5.40 -11.54
C THR A 297 -9.83 -5.08 -10.78
N VAL A 298 -10.81 -4.47 -11.44
CA VAL A 298 -12.11 -4.12 -10.85
C VAL A 298 -12.85 -5.37 -10.41
N LEU A 299 -12.94 -6.37 -11.30
CA LEU A 299 -13.58 -7.65 -11.01
C LEU A 299 -13.00 -8.29 -9.75
N PHE A 300 -11.70 -8.53 -9.72
CA PHE A 300 -11.08 -9.22 -8.58
C PHE A 300 -11.02 -8.36 -7.31
N LYS A 301 -11.01 -7.03 -7.40
CA LYS A 301 -11.20 -6.16 -6.22
C LYS A 301 -12.57 -6.33 -5.60
N LYS A 302 -13.63 -6.41 -6.40
CA LYS A 302 -14.99 -6.69 -5.92
C LYS A 302 -15.10 -8.11 -5.35
N VAL A 303 -14.54 -9.11 -6.00
CA VAL A 303 -14.54 -10.50 -5.52
C VAL A 303 -13.88 -10.62 -4.14
N ILE A 304 -12.66 -10.07 -3.95
CA ILE A 304 -12.01 -10.12 -2.63
C ILE A 304 -12.76 -9.29 -1.58
N GLY A 305 -13.46 -8.22 -1.98
CA GLY A 305 -14.41 -7.51 -1.11
C GLY A 305 -15.55 -8.40 -0.65
N GLY A 306 -16.16 -9.16 -1.57
CA GLY A 306 -17.22 -10.12 -1.26
C GLY A 306 -16.76 -11.26 -0.34
N VAL A 307 -15.55 -11.79 -0.57
CA VAL A 307 -14.93 -12.78 0.33
C VAL A 307 -14.77 -12.20 1.73
N LEU A 308 -14.24 -10.98 1.85
CA LEU A 308 -14.03 -10.30 3.14
C LEU A 308 -15.36 -10.13 3.88
N VAL A 309 -16.38 -9.58 3.22
CA VAL A 309 -17.69 -9.32 3.82
C VAL A 309 -18.39 -10.62 4.23
N SER A 310 -18.33 -11.66 3.42
CA SER A 310 -18.87 -12.98 3.77
C SER A 310 -18.23 -13.54 5.04
N LEU A 311 -16.91 -13.43 5.18
CA LEU A 311 -16.21 -13.87 6.39
C LEU A 311 -16.54 -12.99 7.60
N GLN A 312 -16.63 -11.68 7.43
CA GLN A 312 -16.97 -10.74 8.49
C GLN A 312 -18.37 -11.03 9.07
N GLN A 313 -19.38 -11.17 8.21
CA GLN A 313 -20.75 -11.51 8.63
C GLN A 313 -20.79 -12.82 9.42
N GLN A 314 -20.03 -13.82 9.02
CA GLN A 314 -19.96 -15.09 9.75
C GLN A 314 -19.23 -14.95 11.10
N ILE A 315 -18.15 -14.15 11.15
CA ILE A 315 -17.42 -13.81 12.37
C ILE A 315 -18.35 -13.11 13.36
N ASP A 316 -19.10 -12.12 12.91
CA ASP A 316 -20.03 -11.33 13.74
C ASP A 316 -21.13 -12.24 14.32
N ALA A 317 -21.74 -13.08 13.49
CA ALA A 317 -22.78 -14.02 13.93
C ALA A 317 -22.23 -15.02 14.98
N TYR A 318 -21.04 -15.55 14.79
CA TYR A 318 -20.42 -16.48 15.76
C TYR A 318 -19.98 -15.77 17.05
N THR A 319 -19.52 -14.53 16.93
CA THR A 319 -19.14 -13.73 18.11
C THR A 319 -20.37 -13.45 18.97
N GLU A 320 -21.46 -12.96 18.37
CA GLU A 320 -22.74 -12.72 19.05
C GLU A 320 -23.28 -14.00 19.71
N LEU A 321 -23.24 -15.13 18.99
CA LEU A 321 -23.69 -16.41 19.53
C LEU A 321 -22.90 -16.82 20.79
N LEU A 322 -21.56 -16.76 20.74
CA LEU A 322 -20.71 -17.13 21.87
C LEU A 322 -20.88 -16.16 23.04
N GLU A 323 -21.00 -14.84 22.78
CA GLU A 323 -21.21 -13.82 23.82
C GLU A 323 -22.58 -13.92 24.49
N SER A 324 -23.60 -14.40 23.76
CA SER A 324 -24.93 -14.60 24.31
C SER A 324 -24.99 -15.70 25.40
N GLY A 325 -24.00 -16.58 25.45
CA GLY A 325 -24.01 -17.78 26.30
C GLY A 325 -25.04 -18.85 25.91
N LYS A 326 -25.82 -18.65 24.81
CA LYS A 326 -26.86 -19.55 24.32
C LYS A 326 -26.39 -20.44 23.19
N TYR A 327 -25.17 -20.97 23.29
CA TYR A 327 -24.58 -21.86 22.30
C TYR A 327 -24.60 -23.34 22.80
N THR A 328 -24.58 -24.25 21.85
CA THR A 328 -24.39 -25.68 22.09
C THR A 328 -22.95 -26.10 21.78
N MET A 329 -22.54 -27.30 22.21
CA MET A 329 -21.23 -27.84 21.82
C MET A 329 -21.12 -28.13 20.32
N ASP A 330 -22.23 -28.34 19.62
CA ASP A 330 -22.21 -28.45 18.15
C ASP A 330 -21.91 -27.10 17.50
N ASN A 331 -22.44 -25.99 18.02
CA ASN A 331 -22.07 -24.65 17.58
C ASN A 331 -20.56 -24.40 17.81
N VAL A 332 -20.03 -24.78 18.96
CA VAL A 332 -18.59 -24.64 19.23
C VAL A 332 -17.74 -25.44 18.22
N ARG A 333 -18.15 -26.67 17.89
CA ARG A 333 -17.46 -27.50 16.89
C ARG A 333 -17.51 -26.84 15.47
N GLU A 334 -18.66 -26.29 15.10
CA GLU A 334 -18.82 -25.57 13.86
C GLU A 334 -17.90 -24.34 13.79
N ILE A 335 -17.83 -23.56 14.86
CA ILE A 335 -16.96 -22.38 14.97
C ILE A 335 -15.47 -22.78 14.91
N ILE A 336 -15.08 -23.87 15.55
CA ILE A 336 -13.72 -24.41 15.42
C ILE A 336 -13.41 -24.75 13.96
N ALA A 337 -14.32 -25.43 13.26
CA ALA A 337 -14.15 -25.78 11.87
C ALA A 337 -14.01 -24.53 10.98
N PHE A 338 -14.82 -23.49 11.21
CA PHE A 338 -14.73 -22.21 10.53
C PHE A 338 -13.37 -21.54 10.77
N VAL A 339 -12.93 -21.42 12.02
CA VAL A 339 -11.63 -20.80 12.36
C VAL A 339 -10.47 -21.56 11.71
N GLN A 340 -10.53 -22.89 11.67
CA GLN A 340 -9.47 -23.71 11.10
C GLN A 340 -9.46 -23.76 9.58
N GLN A 341 -10.64 -23.78 8.95
CA GLN A 341 -10.78 -24.03 7.50
C GLN A 341 -10.97 -22.74 6.68
N LYS A 342 -11.61 -21.73 7.26
CA LYS A 342 -11.88 -20.45 6.57
C LYS A 342 -10.91 -19.34 6.97
N LEU A 343 -10.57 -19.25 8.27
CA LEU A 343 -9.60 -18.26 8.74
C LEU A 343 -8.16 -18.80 8.77
N PHE A 344 -7.97 -20.09 8.52
CA PHE A 344 -6.67 -20.81 8.56
C PHE A 344 -5.88 -20.58 9.85
N VAL A 345 -6.60 -20.47 10.99
CA VAL A 345 -5.99 -20.40 12.30
C VAL A 345 -6.11 -21.77 12.98
N ARG A 346 -4.98 -22.39 13.26
CA ARG A 346 -4.95 -23.72 13.84
C ARG A 346 -4.10 -23.73 15.11
N ASN A 347 -4.61 -24.37 16.15
CA ASN A 347 -3.87 -24.62 17.40
C ASN A 347 -4.05 -26.10 17.80
N PRO A 348 -2.97 -26.90 17.82
CA PRO A 348 -3.04 -28.29 18.26
C PRO A 348 -3.54 -28.45 19.70
N GLU A 349 -3.30 -27.47 20.57
CA GLU A 349 -3.65 -27.47 21.97
C GLU A 349 -5.15 -27.30 22.25
N THR A 350 -5.95 -26.87 21.26
CA THR A 350 -7.41 -26.72 21.45
C THR A 350 -8.12 -28.00 21.83
N LYS A 351 -7.51 -29.18 21.60
CA LYS A 351 -8.06 -30.49 21.92
C LYS A 351 -8.07 -30.79 23.41
N ILE A 352 -7.26 -30.10 24.20
CA ILE A 352 -7.09 -30.31 25.63
C ILE A 352 -7.64 -29.17 26.48
N LEU A 353 -8.24 -28.17 25.84
CA LEU A 353 -8.89 -27.06 26.55
C LEU A 353 -10.23 -27.53 27.14
N GLU A 354 -10.53 -27.08 28.34
CA GLU A 354 -11.88 -27.14 28.90
C GLU A 354 -12.85 -26.29 28.07
N ASP A 355 -14.14 -26.62 28.06
CA ASP A 355 -15.14 -25.96 27.22
C ASP A 355 -15.18 -24.43 27.39
N SER A 356 -15.04 -23.95 28.63
CA SER A 356 -14.98 -22.51 28.93
C SER A 356 -13.76 -21.81 28.31
N ASP A 357 -12.59 -22.45 28.42
CA ASP A 357 -11.33 -21.93 27.91
C ASP A 357 -11.32 -21.93 26.36
N LEU A 358 -11.96 -22.94 25.78
CA LEU A 358 -12.13 -23.07 24.35
C LEU A 358 -12.99 -21.92 23.78
N VAL A 359 -14.07 -21.56 24.45
CA VAL A 359 -14.91 -20.41 24.06
C VAL A 359 -14.14 -19.11 24.16
N VAL A 360 -13.38 -18.88 25.24
CA VAL A 360 -12.51 -17.71 25.39
C VAL A 360 -11.46 -17.66 24.27
N TYR A 361 -10.85 -18.79 23.94
CA TYR A 361 -9.91 -18.91 22.83
C TYR A 361 -10.57 -18.53 21.50
N LEU A 362 -11.75 -19.06 21.19
CA LEU A 362 -12.48 -18.77 19.94
C LEU A 362 -12.84 -17.30 19.83
N LEU A 363 -13.39 -16.68 20.86
CA LEU A 363 -13.69 -15.24 20.90
C LEU A 363 -12.43 -14.41 20.64
N LYS A 364 -11.29 -14.77 21.26
CA LYS A 364 -10.01 -14.09 21.00
C LYS A 364 -9.57 -14.21 19.53
N LYS A 365 -9.88 -15.33 18.87
CA LYS A 365 -9.52 -15.51 17.44
C LYS A 365 -10.49 -14.80 16.50
N LEU A 366 -11.79 -14.78 16.80
CA LEU A 366 -12.81 -14.09 16.01
C LEU A 366 -12.67 -12.56 16.06
N ARG A 367 -12.30 -12.00 17.22
CA ARG A 367 -12.12 -10.54 17.41
C ARG A 367 -10.84 -9.96 16.80
N ARG A 368 -10.04 -10.75 16.10
CA ARG A 368 -8.84 -10.25 15.42
C ARG A 368 -9.20 -9.48 14.16
N PRO A 369 -8.44 -8.43 13.81
CA PRO A 369 -8.60 -7.80 12.50
C PRO A 369 -8.49 -8.82 11.38
N ILE A 370 -9.39 -8.71 10.39
CA ILE A 370 -9.40 -9.58 9.21
C ILE A 370 -8.90 -8.83 7.99
N ARG A 371 -8.13 -9.51 7.15
CA ARG A 371 -7.74 -9.03 5.83
C ARG A 371 -7.79 -10.16 4.80
N VAL A 372 -8.20 -9.82 3.58
CA VAL A 372 -8.12 -10.70 2.41
C VAL A 372 -7.12 -10.10 1.43
N CYS A 373 -6.09 -10.87 1.10
CA CYS A 373 -5.01 -10.43 0.19
C CYS A 373 -5.19 -11.10 -1.17
N GLY A 374 -5.18 -10.29 -2.24
CA GLY A 374 -5.05 -10.82 -3.59
C GLY A 374 -3.65 -11.41 -3.79
N MET A 375 -3.58 -12.63 -4.31
CA MET A 375 -2.32 -13.31 -4.60
C MET A 375 -2.18 -13.58 -6.10
N VAL A 376 -0.98 -13.42 -6.62
CA VAL A 376 -0.63 -13.74 -8.00
C VAL A 376 0.55 -14.71 -8.02
N LYS A 377 0.65 -15.51 -9.09
CA LYS A 377 1.78 -16.41 -9.27
C LYS A 377 3.07 -15.60 -9.44
N ASN A 378 4.08 -15.90 -8.63
CA ASN A 378 5.40 -15.31 -8.80
C ASN A 378 6.07 -15.86 -10.07
N VAL A 379 6.60 -14.97 -10.89
CA VAL A 379 7.26 -15.29 -12.17
C VAL A 379 8.74 -14.87 -12.18
N GLY A 380 9.36 -14.79 -11.01
CA GLY A 380 10.78 -14.48 -10.85
C GLY A 380 11.06 -13.08 -10.27
N GLU A 381 10.04 -12.31 -9.95
CA GLU A 381 10.21 -11.04 -9.25
C GLU A 381 10.60 -11.29 -7.77
N PRO A 382 11.55 -10.51 -7.21
CA PRO A 382 11.84 -10.58 -5.79
C PRO A 382 10.64 -10.07 -4.98
N GLY A 383 10.23 -10.81 -3.96
CA GLY A 383 9.11 -10.43 -3.13
C GLY A 383 8.78 -11.46 -2.07
N GLY A 384 7.87 -11.09 -1.16
CA GLY A 384 7.36 -11.97 -0.14
C GLY A 384 6.35 -12.99 -0.69
N GLY A 385 5.97 -13.92 0.17
CA GLY A 385 4.96 -14.95 -0.13
C GLY A 385 4.06 -15.22 1.06
N PRO A 386 2.94 -15.95 0.86
CA PRO A 386 2.08 -16.37 1.94
C PRO A 386 2.62 -17.62 2.62
N PHE A 387 2.69 -17.57 3.95
CA PHE A 387 3.13 -18.68 4.80
C PHE A 387 2.15 -18.91 5.93
N LEU A 388 2.15 -20.13 6.47
CA LEU A 388 1.60 -20.43 7.78
C LEU A 388 2.73 -20.22 8.81
N ALA A 389 2.56 -19.24 9.68
CA ALA A 389 3.55 -18.86 10.68
C ALA A 389 3.00 -19.04 12.10
N TYR A 390 3.89 -19.41 13.04
CA TYR A 390 3.52 -19.56 14.44
C TYR A 390 3.28 -18.21 15.09
N ASN A 391 2.21 -18.14 15.87
CA ASN A 391 1.87 -17.05 16.77
C ASN A 391 2.46 -17.30 18.16
N GLN A 392 2.49 -16.26 19.01
CA GLN A 392 3.02 -16.36 20.38
C GLN A 392 2.27 -17.34 21.25
N ASP A 393 1.00 -17.59 20.98
CA ASP A 393 0.13 -18.51 21.73
C ASP A 393 0.17 -19.97 21.23
N GLY A 394 1.19 -20.34 20.45
CA GLY A 394 1.36 -21.69 19.92
C GLY A 394 0.46 -22.03 18.72
N SER A 395 -0.54 -21.20 18.43
CA SER A 395 -1.31 -21.33 17.18
C SER A 395 -0.46 -20.95 15.96
N TYR A 396 -0.89 -21.35 14.77
CA TYR A 396 -0.33 -20.84 13.53
C TYR A 396 -1.43 -20.33 12.61
N SER A 397 -1.11 -19.31 11.83
CA SER A 397 -2.04 -18.63 10.94
C SER A 397 -1.33 -18.08 9.71
N LEU A 398 -2.11 -17.62 8.72
CA LEU A 398 -1.56 -17.01 7.51
C LEU A 398 -0.81 -15.71 7.82
N GLN A 399 0.37 -15.59 7.23
CA GLN A 399 1.21 -14.40 7.26
C GLN A 399 1.88 -14.23 5.89
N THR A 400 1.97 -13.01 5.41
CA THR A 400 2.80 -12.64 4.24
C THR A 400 4.15 -12.18 4.76
N THR A 401 5.23 -12.77 4.25
CA THR A 401 6.61 -12.48 4.67
C THR A 401 7.49 -12.21 3.47
#